data_840617ec1f7260283f554a51543cb056
#
_entry.id   840617ec1f7260283f554a51543cb056
#
_cell.length_a   1.000
_cell.length_b   1.000
_cell.length_c   1.000
_cell.angle_alpha   90.00
_cell.angle_beta   90.00
_cell.angle_gamma   90.00
#
_symmetry.space_group_name_H-M   'P 1'
#
loop_
_entity.id
_entity.type
_entity.pdbx_description
1 polymer ?
#
loop_
_entity_poly.entity_id
_entity_poly.type
_entity_poly.pdbx_seq_one_letter_code
_entity_poly.pdbx_strand_id
1 'polypeptide(L)'
;VFAMKHDNVVTMIYQKQVDAGATYYSSPDPETGEIQDARVRVKKQFPDIEKVVKIIAFTEETPNDPVVFRKNLPEEMKEKIAQALIEFVKTPNGVEALKKIYGIIGFVRTKDSDYDHLREVVSKSDITLEKVVKWAIEL
;
A
#
# COMPACT_ATOMS: atom_id res chain seq x y z
N VAL A 1 19.80 -3.78 5.77
CA VAL A 1 19.84 -3.76 4.29
C VAL A 1 18.56 -3.12 3.75
N PHE A 2 18.67 -2.20 2.81
CA PHE A 2 17.51 -1.63 2.12
C PHE A 2 17.26 -2.39 0.82
N ALA A 3 16.12 -3.08 0.72
CA ALA A 3 15.82 -4.00 -0.37
C ALA A 3 15.21 -3.33 -1.62
N MET A 4 14.97 -2.02 -1.60
CA MET A 4 14.41 -1.18 -2.69
C MET A 4 12.95 -1.49 -3.04
N LYS A 5 12.50 -2.74 -3.00
CA LYS A 5 11.16 -3.19 -3.39
C LYS A 5 10.62 -4.23 -2.43
N HIS A 6 9.31 -4.30 -2.29
CA HIS A 6 8.64 -5.25 -1.41
C HIS A 6 8.86 -6.71 -1.82
N ASP A 7 8.88 -7.00 -3.10
CA ASP A 7 9.19 -8.32 -3.65
C ASP A 7 10.62 -8.76 -3.36
N ASN A 8 11.57 -7.83 -3.37
CA ASN A 8 12.95 -8.12 -2.98
C ASN A 8 13.06 -8.52 -1.50
N VAL A 9 12.35 -7.82 -0.60
CA VAL A 9 12.31 -8.18 0.84
C VAL A 9 11.91 -9.64 1.01
N VAL A 10 10.81 -10.03 0.38
CA VAL A 10 10.27 -11.40 0.48
C VAL A 10 11.24 -12.42 -0.14
N THR A 11 11.81 -12.08 -1.29
CA THR A 11 12.81 -12.95 -1.99
C THR A 11 14.06 -13.16 -1.15
N MET A 12 14.60 -12.10 -0.53
CA MET A 12 15.80 -12.19 0.31
C MET A 12 15.57 -13.06 1.54
N ILE A 13 14.38 -13.00 2.17
CA ILE A 13 14.03 -13.89 3.29
C ILE A 13 13.90 -15.33 2.79
N TYR A 14 13.21 -15.57 1.69
CA TYR A 14 13.05 -16.89 1.09
C TYR A 14 14.40 -17.55 0.78
N GLN A 15 15.34 -16.78 0.24
CA GLN A 15 16.70 -17.22 -0.09
C GLN A 15 17.66 -17.23 1.10
N LYS A 16 17.18 -16.92 2.32
CA LYS A 16 17.98 -16.87 3.55
C LYS A 16 19.16 -15.89 3.48
N GLN A 17 19.00 -14.81 2.72
CA GLN A 17 19.97 -13.70 2.66
C GLN A 17 19.82 -12.76 3.86
N VAL A 18 18.62 -12.72 4.44
CA VAL A 18 18.28 -12.03 5.69
C VAL A 18 17.32 -12.89 6.50
N ASP A 19 17.31 -12.72 7.82
CA ASP A 19 16.47 -13.51 8.73
C ASP A 19 15.02 -12.97 8.78
N ALA A 20 14.85 -11.65 8.66
CA ALA A 20 13.55 -10.97 8.67
C ALA A 20 13.60 -9.68 7.87
N GLY A 21 12.43 -9.13 7.55
CA GLY A 21 12.30 -7.86 6.83
C GLY A 21 10.91 -7.27 6.98
N ALA A 22 10.80 -5.94 6.84
CA ALA A 22 9.54 -5.22 6.88
C ALA A 22 8.99 -4.99 5.46
N THR A 23 7.70 -5.22 5.29
CA THR A 23 6.99 -5.01 4.03
C THR A 23 5.51 -4.76 4.30
N TYR A 24 4.73 -4.44 3.26
CA TYR A 24 3.29 -4.22 3.44
C TYR A 24 2.54 -5.54 3.66
N TYR A 25 1.44 -5.41 4.39
CA TYR A 25 0.44 -6.44 4.58
C TYR A 25 -0.93 -5.92 4.17
N SER A 26 -1.70 -6.76 3.50
CA SER A 26 -3.14 -6.61 3.32
C SER A 26 -3.82 -7.91 3.70
N SER A 27 -5.00 -7.81 4.30
CA SER A 27 -5.79 -9.00 4.64
C SER A 27 -6.07 -9.83 3.39
N PRO A 28 -6.14 -11.15 3.51
CA PRO A 28 -6.53 -12.00 2.40
C PRO A 28 -7.87 -11.59 1.80
N ASP A 29 -8.05 -11.89 0.53
CA ASP A 29 -9.31 -11.67 -0.16
C ASP A 29 -10.43 -12.42 0.58
N PRO A 30 -11.52 -11.74 0.98
CA PRO A 30 -12.57 -12.34 1.81
C PRO A 30 -13.39 -13.41 1.07
N GLU A 31 -13.41 -13.41 -0.25
CA GLU A 31 -14.18 -14.36 -1.05
C GLU A 31 -13.35 -15.57 -1.44
N THR A 32 -12.09 -15.35 -1.82
CA THR A 32 -11.21 -16.40 -2.35
C THR A 32 -10.20 -16.94 -1.32
N GLY A 33 -9.95 -16.18 -0.23
CA GLY A 33 -8.91 -16.49 0.74
C GLY A 33 -7.48 -16.28 0.21
N GLU A 34 -7.33 -15.73 -0.99
CA GLU A 34 -6.01 -15.47 -1.55
C GLU A 34 -5.28 -14.37 -0.79
N ILE A 35 -3.96 -14.58 -0.58
CA ILE A 35 -3.11 -13.57 0.03
C ILE A 35 -3.03 -12.32 -0.85
N GLN A 36 -3.01 -11.15 -0.19
CA GLN A 36 -2.89 -9.84 -0.85
C GLN A 36 -1.67 -9.05 -0.35
N ASP A 37 -0.81 -9.67 0.45
CA ASP A 37 0.44 -9.05 0.94
C ASP A 37 1.59 -9.21 -0.07
N ALA A 38 2.77 -8.72 0.31
CA ALA A 38 3.95 -8.70 -0.56
C ALA A 38 4.37 -10.06 -1.11
N ARG A 39 4.00 -11.17 -0.45
CA ARG A 39 4.33 -12.54 -0.88
C ARG A 39 3.63 -12.92 -2.20
N VAL A 40 2.47 -12.34 -2.49
CA VAL A 40 1.74 -12.62 -3.75
C VAL A 40 2.55 -12.24 -4.99
N ARG A 41 3.41 -11.22 -4.90
CA ARG A 41 4.24 -10.74 -6.01
C ARG A 41 5.26 -11.78 -6.50
N VAL A 42 5.71 -12.63 -5.61
CA VAL A 42 6.72 -13.67 -5.90
C VAL A 42 6.15 -15.09 -5.91
N LYS A 43 4.84 -15.26 -5.65
CA LYS A 43 4.18 -16.56 -5.56
C LYS A 43 4.31 -17.41 -6.83
N LYS A 44 4.35 -16.76 -8.01
CA LYS A 44 4.57 -17.47 -9.28
C LYS A 44 5.97 -18.10 -9.37
N GLN A 45 6.97 -17.42 -8.80
CA GLN A 45 8.36 -17.87 -8.79
C GLN A 45 8.61 -18.88 -7.66
N PHE A 46 7.97 -18.67 -6.51
CA PHE A 46 8.09 -19.46 -5.29
C PHE A 46 6.71 -19.92 -4.82
N PRO A 47 6.16 -21.02 -5.35
CA PRO A 47 4.80 -21.46 -5.03
C PRO A 47 4.56 -21.80 -3.56
N ASP A 48 5.62 -22.13 -2.82
CA ASP A 48 5.62 -22.46 -1.39
C ASP A 48 5.92 -21.26 -0.47
N ILE A 49 5.93 -20.04 -1.01
CA ILE A 49 6.32 -18.83 -0.31
C ILE A 49 5.60 -18.63 1.03
N GLU A 50 4.30 -18.96 1.09
CA GLU A 50 3.49 -18.83 2.30
C GLU A 50 3.88 -19.86 3.40
N LYS A 51 4.48 -20.97 3.01
CA LYS A 51 4.98 -21.98 3.94
C LYS A 51 6.34 -21.59 4.51
N VAL A 52 7.18 -20.97 3.69
CA VAL A 52 8.57 -20.63 4.02
C VAL A 52 8.66 -19.27 4.70
N VAL A 53 8.02 -18.24 4.15
CA VAL A 53 8.05 -16.87 4.68
C VAL A 53 6.81 -16.61 5.53
N LYS A 54 7.00 -16.50 6.84
CA LYS A 54 5.94 -16.28 7.83
C LYS A 54 5.87 -14.84 8.27
N ILE A 55 4.64 -14.36 8.53
CA ILE A 55 4.42 -13.10 9.21
C ILE A 55 4.64 -13.34 10.72
N ILE A 56 5.49 -12.54 11.32
CA ILE A 56 5.87 -12.66 12.74
C ILE A 56 5.31 -11.54 13.62
N ALA A 57 5.02 -10.38 13.01
CA ALA A 57 4.45 -9.23 13.72
C ALA A 57 3.77 -8.28 12.73
N PHE A 58 2.85 -7.46 13.22
CA PHE A 58 2.25 -6.33 12.54
C PHE A 58 2.65 -5.03 13.26
N THR A 59 2.80 -3.96 12.48
CA THR A 59 2.79 -2.59 13.02
C THR A 59 1.36 -2.13 13.25
N GLU A 60 1.16 -0.95 13.79
CA GLU A 60 -0.14 -0.30 13.74
C GLU A 60 -0.59 -0.09 12.29
N GLU A 61 -1.91 -0.10 12.07
CA GLU A 61 -2.49 0.07 10.74
C GLU A 61 -2.16 1.44 10.16
N THR A 62 -1.79 1.45 8.91
CA THR A 62 -1.48 2.67 8.16
C THR A 62 -2.53 2.83 7.07
N PRO A 63 -3.20 3.99 6.96
CA PRO A 63 -4.08 4.26 5.84
C PRO A 63 -3.35 4.12 4.51
N ASN A 64 -4.06 3.62 3.50
CA ASN A 64 -3.54 3.57 2.15
C ASN A 64 -3.36 4.98 1.56
N ASP A 65 -2.66 5.07 0.43
CA ASP A 65 -2.40 6.32 -0.28
C ASP A 65 -3.70 7.06 -0.59
N PRO A 66 -3.84 8.34 -0.18
CA PRO A 66 -5.06 9.10 -0.43
C PRO A 66 -5.12 9.64 -1.86
N VAL A 67 -6.34 9.79 -2.38
CA VAL A 67 -6.59 10.67 -3.52
C VAL A 67 -6.64 12.11 -3.00
N VAL A 68 -5.69 12.94 -3.44
CA VAL A 68 -5.57 14.32 -2.99
C VAL A 68 -6.03 15.32 -4.04
N PHE A 69 -6.67 16.39 -3.60
CA PHE A 69 -7.09 17.50 -4.44
C PHE A 69 -6.27 18.76 -4.16
N ARG A 70 -5.99 19.54 -5.19
CA ARG A 70 -5.40 20.86 -4.98
C ARG A 70 -6.31 21.74 -4.13
N LYS A 71 -5.74 22.56 -3.25
CA LYS A 71 -6.47 23.38 -2.26
C LYS A 71 -7.52 24.28 -2.90
N ASN A 72 -7.23 24.86 -4.06
CA ASN A 72 -8.10 25.82 -4.75
C ASN A 72 -9.15 25.18 -5.69
N LEU A 73 -9.31 23.85 -5.68
CA LEU A 73 -10.40 23.21 -6.39
C LEU A 73 -11.72 23.47 -5.62
N PRO A 74 -12.80 23.93 -6.29
CA PRO A 74 -14.10 24.14 -5.64
C PRO A 74 -14.59 22.86 -4.94
N GLU A 75 -15.19 23.02 -3.74
CA GLU A 75 -15.67 21.88 -2.95
C GLU A 75 -16.68 21.00 -3.72
N GLU A 76 -17.61 21.65 -4.44
CA GLU A 76 -18.57 20.93 -5.29
C GLU A 76 -17.88 20.03 -6.33
N MET A 77 -16.76 20.47 -6.89
CA MET A 77 -15.99 19.67 -7.86
C MET A 77 -15.27 18.52 -7.18
N LYS A 78 -14.68 18.75 -5.99
CA LYS A 78 -14.03 17.67 -5.20
C LYS A 78 -15.05 16.59 -4.87
N GLU A 79 -16.25 16.99 -4.43
CA GLU A 79 -17.31 16.04 -4.09
C GLU A 79 -17.77 15.24 -5.30
N LYS A 80 -17.98 15.89 -6.46
CA LYS A 80 -18.35 15.22 -7.71
C LYS A 80 -17.29 14.20 -8.14
N ILE A 81 -16.00 14.54 -8.05
CA ILE A 81 -14.91 13.62 -8.39
C ILE A 81 -14.86 12.46 -7.40
N ALA A 82 -14.93 12.73 -6.10
CA ALA A 82 -14.92 11.68 -5.09
C ALA A 82 -16.09 10.71 -5.28
N GLN A 83 -17.29 11.23 -5.51
CA GLN A 83 -18.46 10.40 -5.78
C GLN A 83 -18.30 9.57 -7.07
N ALA A 84 -17.80 10.19 -8.14
CA ALA A 84 -17.57 9.48 -9.40
C ALA A 84 -16.57 8.34 -9.24
N LEU A 85 -15.49 8.52 -8.47
CA LEU A 85 -14.51 7.47 -8.17
C LEU A 85 -15.15 6.31 -7.36
N ILE A 86 -15.95 6.64 -6.34
CA ILE A 86 -16.63 5.65 -5.51
C ILE A 86 -17.68 4.87 -6.34
N GLU A 87 -18.39 5.53 -7.25
CA GLU A 87 -19.35 4.85 -8.13
C GLU A 87 -18.63 4.00 -9.19
N PHE A 88 -17.53 4.50 -9.76
CA PHE A 88 -16.77 3.77 -10.76
C PHE A 88 -16.28 2.41 -10.25
N VAL A 89 -15.79 2.34 -9.00
CA VAL A 89 -15.31 1.08 -8.44
C VAL A 89 -16.42 0.06 -8.10
N LYS A 90 -17.69 0.48 -8.17
CA LYS A 90 -18.82 -0.46 -8.07
C LYS A 90 -19.15 -1.15 -9.39
N THR A 91 -18.59 -0.65 -10.50
CA THR A 91 -18.78 -1.27 -11.80
C THR A 91 -17.76 -2.38 -12.06
N PRO A 92 -18.11 -3.46 -12.80
CA PRO A 92 -17.17 -4.52 -13.14
C PRO A 92 -15.88 -4.00 -13.80
N ASN A 93 -16.03 -3.06 -14.76
CA ASN A 93 -14.89 -2.45 -15.45
C ASN A 93 -14.01 -1.62 -14.50
N GLY A 94 -14.60 -0.92 -13.53
CA GLY A 94 -13.88 -0.12 -12.54
C GLY A 94 -13.07 -1.00 -11.59
N VAL A 95 -13.66 -2.08 -11.08
CA VAL A 95 -12.97 -3.06 -10.24
C VAL A 95 -11.79 -3.68 -11.00
N GLU A 96 -12.02 -4.14 -12.22
CA GLU A 96 -10.96 -4.76 -13.04
C GLU A 96 -9.81 -3.78 -13.32
N ALA A 97 -10.14 -2.55 -13.75
CA ALA A 97 -9.16 -1.53 -14.08
C ALA A 97 -8.28 -1.17 -12.87
N LEU A 98 -8.89 -0.92 -11.71
CA LEU A 98 -8.17 -0.54 -10.50
C LEU A 98 -7.36 -1.69 -9.91
N LYS A 99 -7.91 -2.90 -9.91
CA LYS A 99 -7.18 -4.09 -9.47
C LYS A 99 -5.95 -4.33 -10.36
N LYS A 100 -6.09 -4.14 -11.67
CA LYS A 100 -5.00 -4.37 -12.64
C LYS A 100 -3.91 -3.30 -12.58
N ILE A 101 -4.27 -2.01 -12.37
CA ILE A 101 -3.32 -0.89 -12.41
C ILE A 101 -2.68 -0.68 -11.04
N TYR A 102 -3.47 -0.68 -9.98
CA TYR A 102 -3.05 -0.27 -8.63
C TYR A 102 -3.14 -1.39 -7.58
N GLY A 103 -3.75 -2.53 -7.90
CA GLY A 103 -4.00 -3.61 -6.95
C GLY A 103 -5.02 -3.25 -5.86
N ILE A 104 -5.87 -2.24 -6.09
CA ILE A 104 -6.92 -1.80 -5.16
C ILE A 104 -8.30 -2.25 -5.64
N ILE A 105 -9.21 -2.43 -4.68
CA ILE A 105 -10.56 -2.95 -4.94
C ILE A 105 -11.66 -1.92 -4.62
N GLY A 106 -11.31 -0.76 -4.09
CA GLY A 106 -12.29 0.25 -3.73
C GLY A 106 -11.70 1.55 -3.25
N PHE A 107 -12.58 2.54 -3.05
CA PHE A 107 -12.29 3.80 -2.39
C PHE A 107 -13.19 3.96 -1.17
N VAL A 108 -12.62 4.49 -0.10
CA VAL A 108 -13.34 4.88 1.11
C VAL A 108 -13.13 6.36 1.38
N ARG A 109 -14.14 7.01 1.96
CA ARG A 109 -13.97 8.38 2.41
C ARG A 109 -13.06 8.40 3.63
N THR A 110 -12.12 9.34 3.63
CA THR A 110 -11.17 9.55 4.71
C THR A 110 -11.16 11.03 5.11
N LYS A 111 -10.66 11.31 6.28
CA LYS A 111 -10.47 12.67 6.82
C LYS A 111 -9.01 12.86 7.24
N ASP A 112 -8.59 14.09 7.39
CA ASP A 112 -7.21 14.45 7.71
C ASP A 112 -6.68 13.77 8.98
N SER A 113 -7.53 13.65 10.02
CA SER A 113 -7.16 13.00 11.29
C SER A 113 -6.87 11.50 11.18
N ASP A 114 -7.29 10.82 10.12
CA ASP A 114 -7.00 9.40 9.93
C ASP A 114 -5.51 9.17 9.65
N TYR A 115 -4.76 10.24 9.31
CA TYR A 115 -3.32 10.23 9.06
C TYR A 115 -2.48 10.74 10.24
N ASP A 116 -3.08 11.02 11.41
CA ASP A 116 -2.37 11.59 12.55
C ASP A 116 -1.29 10.64 13.09
N HIS A 117 -1.57 9.33 13.11
CA HIS A 117 -0.56 8.33 13.47
C HIS A 117 0.68 8.41 12.56
N LEU A 118 0.50 8.52 11.25
CA LEU A 118 1.63 8.69 10.32
C LEU A 118 2.43 9.97 10.59
N ARG A 119 1.74 11.08 10.89
CA ARG A 119 2.39 12.35 11.27
C ARG A 119 3.22 12.19 12.53
N GLU A 120 2.70 11.45 13.51
CA GLU A 120 3.43 11.16 14.76
C GLU A 120 4.68 10.31 14.48
N VAL A 121 4.58 9.26 13.69
CA VAL A 121 5.72 8.41 13.31
C VAL A 121 6.79 9.24 12.58
N VAL A 122 6.38 10.04 11.59
CA VAL A 122 7.30 10.92 10.84
C VAL A 122 7.96 11.94 11.77
N SER A 123 7.20 12.54 12.69
CA SER A 123 7.75 13.55 13.63
C SER A 123 8.78 12.98 14.61
N LYS A 124 8.68 11.70 14.94
CA LYS A 124 9.61 10.97 15.80
C LYS A 124 10.80 10.37 15.05
N SER A 125 10.75 10.37 13.71
CA SER A 125 11.83 9.87 12.88
C SER A 125 12.77 11.01 12.46
N ASP A 126 14.03 10.66 12.16
CA ASP A 126 15.00 11.61 11.57
C ASP A 126 14.71 11.88 10.06
N ILE A 127 13.53 11.50 9.60
CA ILE A 127 13.09 11.67 8.20
C ILE A 127 12.51 13.08 8.06
N THR A 128 13.20 13.95 7.34
CA THR A 128 12.68 15.26 6.95
C THR A 128 12.05 15.19 5.56
N LEU A 129 11.03 16.02 5.30
CA LEU A 129 10.43 16.13 3.96
C LEU A 129 11.47 16.40 2.88
N GLU A 130 12.50 17.19 3.17
CA GLU A 130 13.62 17.46 2.24
C GLU A 130 14.38 16.18 1.86
N LYS A 131 14.64 15.30 2.83
CA LYS A 131 15.30 14.01 2.56
C LYS A 131 14.44 13.11 1.70
N VAL A 132 13.12 13.07 1.95
CA VAL A 132 12.17 12.27 1.17
C VAL A 132 12.04 12.78 -0.26
N VAL A 133 11.88 14.10 -0.43
CA VAL A 133 11.77 14.73 -1.76
C VAL A 133 13.06 14.54 -2.56
N LYS A 134 14.23 14.74 -1.94
CA LYS A 134 15.53 14.53 -2.59
C LYS A 134 15.67 13.09 -3.08
N TRP A 135 15.34 12.11 -2.25
CA TRP A 135 15.36 10.70 -2.60
C TRP A 135 14.40 10.37 -3.77
N ALA A 136 13.20 10.97 -3.82
CA ALA A 136 12.24 10.75 -4.90
C ALA A 136 12.63 11.39 -6.24
N ILE A 137 13.52 12.39 -6.23
CA ILE A 137 14.03 13.06 -7.44
C ILE A 137 15.28 12.34 -8.00
N GLU A 138 16.04 11.65 -7.14
CA GLU A 138 17.26 10.93 -7.53
C GLU A 138 16.99 9.51 -8.07
N LEU A 139 15.71 9.08 -8.14
CA LEU A 139 15.26 7.82 -8.76
C LEU A 139 14.84 8.03 -10.22
#